data_ee47f67ffef72c39400fc3491abd40d4
#
_entry.id   ee47f67ffef72c39400fc3491abd40d4
#
_cell.length_a   1.000
_cell.length_b   1.000
_cell.length_c   1.000
_cell.angle_alpha   90.00
_cell.angle_beta   90.00
_cell.angle_gamma   90.00
#
_symmetry.space_group_name_H-M   'P 1'
#
loop_
_entity.id
_entity.type
_entity.pdbx_description
1 polymer ?
#
loop_
_entity_poly.entity_id
_entity_poly.type
_entity_poly.pdbx_seq_one_letter_code
_entity_poly.pdbx_strand_id
1 'polypeptide(L)'
;MNIEQGNHTIPFGVTPSAKIPFTFSPSVGLGNSFAISTRATTSDNRPLPAGITNINYNGTDIARDRVIDRWYFITAPGVTADYTVSYLGDENSTSAHYANKNFSVMSWQAGKWIVTGGTGTGETSGIGNVTVSNSKNWGSLLLTANELLTPADILSFTAIPVDKIVQLNWESKPVTAVSNYIIERSADGITFAALFSKQAILPDGNPIQYDAVDDQPLPGTSWYRLKQ
;
A
#
# COMPACT_ATOMS: atom_id res chain seq x y z
N MET A 1 -5.12 -4.24 -29.92
CA MET A 1 -4.27 -5.12 -30.72
C MET A 1 -4.50 -6.56 -30.30
N ASN A 2 -4.21 -7.53 -31.18
CA ASN A 2 -4.18 -8.93 -30.78
C ASN A 2 -2.81 -9.24 -30.15
N ILE A 3 -2.81 -10.10 -29.14
CA ILE A 3 -1.60 -10.45 -28.39
C ILE A 3 -0.90 -11.60 -29.09
N GLU A 4 0.37 -11.40 -29.40
CA GLU A 4 1.29 -12.40 -29.91
C GLU A 4 2.33 -12.76 -28.86
N GLN A 5 3.04 -13.86 -29.06
CA GLN A 5 4.14 -14.25 -28.20
C GLN A 5 5.31 -13.27 -28.35
N GLY A 6 5.98 -12.95 -27.26
CA GLY A 6 7.16 -12.09 -27.25
C GLY A 6 7.00 -10.84 -26.39
N ASN A 7 8.02 -10.00 -26.42
CA ASN A 7 8.01 -8.74 -25.71
C ASN A 7 7.42 -7.63 -26.57
N HIS A 8 6.46 -6.93 -26.04
CA HIS A 8 5.80 -5.81 -26.70
C HIS A 8 6.12 -4.51 -25.97
N THR A 9 6.34 -3.44 -26.74
CA THR A 9 6.53 -2.10 -26.21
C THR A 9 5.50 -1.16 -26.83
N ILE A 10 4.71 -0.52 -26.01
CA ILE A 10 3.77 0.52 -26.40
C ILE A 10 4.37 1.86 -25.98
N PRO A 11 4.78 2.70 -26.93
CA PRO A 11 5.41 3.98 -26.65
C PRO A 11 4.33 5.02 -26.30
N PHE A 12 4.18 5.34 -25.04
CA PHE A 12 3.48 6.55 -24.62
C PHE A 12 4.48 7.69 -24.48
N GLY A 13 4.02 8.91 -24.60
CA GLY A 13 4.86 10.09 -24.40
C GLY A 13 4.02 11.37 -24.41
N VAL A 14 4.49 12.35 -23.66
CA VAL A 14 3.90 13.70 -23.61
C VAL A 14 4.59 14.60 -24.63
N THR A 15 5.86 14.32 -24.88
CA THR A 15 6.70 14.98 -25.88
C THR A 15 7.69 13.98 -26.50
N PRO A 16 8.37 14.28 -27.59
CA PRO A 16 9.41 13.41 -28.17
C PRO A 16 10.53 13.04 -27.20
N SER A 17 10.80 13.87 -26.19
CA SER A 17 11.83 13.67 -25.17
C SER A 17 11.30 13.06 -23.87
N ALA A 18 9.98 13.07 -23.62
CA ALA A 18 9.34 12.54 -22.43
C ALA A 18 8.54 11.27 -22.76
N LYS A 19 9.23 10.17 -22.90
CA LYS A 19 8.65 8.86 -23.23
C LYS A 19 8.42 8.06 -21.96
N ILE A 20 7.24 7.47 -21.84
CA ILE A 20 6.83 6.58 -20.75
C ILE A 20 6.36 5.24 -21.34
N PRO A 21 7.28 4.38 -21.79
CA PRO A 21 6.92 3.13 -22.42
C PRO A 21 6.16 2.22 -21.45
N PHE A 22 5.19 1.51 -22.00
CA PHE A 22 4.63 0.32 -21.37
C PHE A 22 5.15 -0.89 -22.09
N THR A 23 5.75 -1.83 -21.35
CA THR A 23 6.21 -3.10 -21.90
C THR A 23 5.44 -4.25 -21.31
N PHE A 24 5.17 -5.30 -22.08
CA PHE A 24 4.58 -6.52 -21.54
C PHE A 24 5.02 -7.75 -22.33
N SER A 25 5.05 -8.88 -21.61
CA SER A 25 5.40 -10.19 -22.14
C SER A 25 4.31 -11.18 -21.73
N PRO A 26 3.39 -11.52 -22.63
CA PRO A 26 2.29 -12.44 -22.31
C PRO A 26 2.78 -13.88 -22.21
N SER A 27 2.29 -14.60 -21.19
CA SER A 27 2.50 -16.03 -21.00
C SER A 27 1.23 -16.85 -21.25
N VAL A 28 0.05 -16.24 -21.12
CA VAL A 28 -1.26 -16.84 -21.38
C VAL A 28 -2.16 -15.84 -22.09
N GLY A 29 -3.08 -16.35 -22.91
CA GLY A 29 -4.07 -15.51 -23.58
C GLY A 29 -3.62 -14.96 -24.91
N LEU A 30 -2.70 -15.64 -25.59
CA LEU A 30 -2.30 -15.30 -26.95
C LEU A 30 -3.52 -15.29 -27.88
N GLY A 31 -3.59 -14.31 -28.76
CA GLY A 31 -4.74 -14.09 -29.65
C GLY A 31 -5.86 -13.25 -29.00
N ASN A 32 -5.86 -13.04 -27.69
CA ASN A 32 -6.82 -12.18 -27.04
C ASN A 32 -6.56 -10.68 -27.32
N SER A 33 -7.58 -9.87 -27.06
CA SER A 33 -7.47 -8.44 -27.21
C SER A 33 -6.71 -7.80 -26.03
N PHE A 34 -5.92 -6.79 -26.35
CA PHE A 34 -5.24 -5.96 -25.37
C PHE A 34 -5.46 -4.49 -25.70
N ALA A 35 -5.85 -3.72 -24.70
CA ALA A 35 -5.94 -2.28 -24.80
C ALA A 35 -5.35 -1.62 -23.55
N ILE A 36 -4.60 -0.55 -23.75
CA ILE A 36 -4.05 0.26 -22.67
C ILE A 36 -4.17 1.73 -23.00
N SER A 37 -4.50 2.53 -22.01
CA SER A 37 -4.34 3.98 -22.03
C SER A 37 -3.79 4.46 -20.70
N THR A 38 -3.22 5.66 -20.71
CA THR A 38 -2.67 6.30 -19.52
C THR A 38 -2.92 7.80 -19.56
N ARG A 39 -3.06 8.43 -18.40
CA ARG A 39 -3.13 9.88 -18.26
C ARG A 39 -2.42 10.36 -17.01
N ALA A 40 -1.70 11.45 -17.11
CA ALA A 40 -1.22 12.18 -15.94
C ALA A 40 -2.39 12.87 -15.20
N THR A 41 -2.19 13.11 -13.94
CA THR A 41 -3.15 13.83 -13.08
C THR A 41 -2.44 14.92 -12.30
N THR A 42 -3.20 15.65 -11.50
CA THR A 42 -2.67 16.49 -10.43
C THR A 42 -2.33 15.64 -9.20
N SER A 43 -1.65 16.21 -8.22
CA SER A 43 -1.20 15.54 -7.00
C SER A 43 -2.33 14.95 -6.12
N ASP A 44 -3.58 15.17 -6.48
CA ASP A 44 -4.74 14.56 -5.84
C ASP A 44 -5.34 13.39 -6.65
N ASN A 45 -4.69 12.98 -7.75
CA ASN A 45 -5.11 11.94 -8.69
C ASN A 45 -6.54 12.15 -9.25
N ARG A 46 -6.98 13.40 -9.34
CA ARG A 46 -8.31 13.78 -9.85
C ARG A 46 -8.30 14.12 -11.34
N PRO A 47 -9.44 13.99 -12.04
CA PRO A 47 -10.68 13.36 -11.57
C PRO A 47 -10.56 11.84 -11.46
N LEU A 48 -11.29 11.23 -10.52
CA LEU A 48 -11.34 9.77 -10.41
C LEU A 48 -11.99 9.17 -11.66
N PRO A 49 -11.51 8.01 -12.14
CA PRO A 49 -12.17 7.29 -13.22
C PRO A 49 -13.57 6.83 -12.83
N ALA A 50 -14.42 6.62 -13.83
CA ALA A 50 -15.78 6.10 -13.62
C ALA A 50 -15.74 4.76 -12.86
N GLY A 51 -16.59 4.63 -11.85
CA GLY A 51 -16.66 3.43 -11.01
C GLY A 51 -15.62 3.35 -9.89
N ILE A 52 -14.69 4.30 -9.80
CA ILE A 52 -13.72 4.41 -8.71
C ILE A 52 -14.17 5.51 -7.75
N THR A 53 -14.37 5.17 -6.50
CA THR A 53 -14.93 6.08 -5.50
C THR A 53 -13.89 6.70 -4.58
N ASN A 54 -12.69 6.12 -4.50
CA ASN A 54 -11.62 6.55 -3.59
C ASN A 54 -10.25 6.08 -4.07
N ILE A 55 -9.18 6.53 -3.40
CA ILE A 55 -7.79 6.06 -3.58
C ILE A 55 -7.32 5.48 -2.24
N ASN A 56 -8.09 4.57 -1.68
CA ASN A 56 -7.81 4.01 -0.36
C ASN A 56 -7.14 2.65 -0.50
N TYR A 57 -6.07 2.45 0.23
CA TYR A 57 -5.40 1.15 0.32
C TYR A 57 -6.02 0.33 1.46
N ASN A 58 -6.42 -0.90 1.20
CA ASN A 58 -7.06 -1.79 2.18
C ASN A 58 -8.27 -1.18 2.95
N GLY A 59 -9.03 -0.30 2.30
CA GLY A 59 -10.21 0.30 2.91
C GLY A 59 -9.93 1.44 3.89
N THR A 60 -8.68 1.82 4.09
CA THR A 60 -8.28 3.02 4.81
C THR A 60 -7.98 4.15 3.82
N ASP A 61 -8.34 5.36 4.18
CA ASP A 61 -8.00 6.57 3.41
C ASP A 61 -6.49 6.80 3.56
N ILE A 62 -5.72 6.15 2.69
CA ILE A 62 -4.29 6.32 2.67
C ILE A 62 -3.96 7.57 1.88
N ALA A 63 -3.10 8.32 2.49
CA ALA A 63 -2.55 9.54 2.01
C ALA A 63 -2.25 9.49 0.50
N ARG A 64 -2.84 10.43 -0.22
CA ARG A 64 -2.58 10.70 -1.64
C ARG A 64 -1.09 10.92 -1.93
N ASP A 65 -0.34 11.28 -0.91
CA ASP A 65 1.11 11.48 -0.93
C ASP A 65 1.93 10.18 -1.12
N ARG A 66 1.27 9.04 -1.30
CA ARG A 66 1.90 7.73 -1.56
C ARG A 66 1.74 7.24 -2.99
N VAL A 67 1.01 7.95 -3.82
CA VAL A 67 0.59 7.49 -5.16
C VAL A 67 1.18 8.38 -6.22
N ILE A 68 1.67 7.79 -7.31
CA ILE A 68 2.13 8.51 -8.50
C ILE A 68 0.94 9.18 -9.18
N ASP A 69 1.12 10.40 -9.67
CA ASP A 69 0.09 11.23 -10.30
C ASP A 69 -0.21 10.80 -11.74
N ARG A 70 -0.50 9.51 -11.90
CA ARG A 70 -0.81 8.90 -13.19
C ARG A 70 -1.73 7.69 -13.07
N TRP A 71 -2.77 7.67 -13.90
CA TRP A 71 -3.65 6.53 -14.09
C TRP A 71 -3.22 5.68 -15.28
N TYR A 72 -3.38 4.36 -15.13
CA TYR A 72 -3.30 3.39 -16.23
C TYR A 72 -4.61 2.63 -16.31
N PHE A 73 -5.08 2.40 -17.52
CA PHE A 73 -6.30 1.65 -17.80
C PHE A 73 -5.96 0.53 -18.75
N ILE A 74 -6.03 -0.71 -18.29
CA ILE A 74 -5.64 -1.88 -19.06
C ILE A 74 -6.83 -2.83 -19.16
N THR A 75 -7.17 -3.22 -20.39
CA THR A 75 -8.14 -4.26 -20.66
C THR A 75 -7.43 -5.40 -21.36
N ALA A 76 -7.39 -6.57 -20.71
CA ALA A 76 -6.67 -7.74 -21.19
C ALA A 76 -7.37 -9.03 -20.69
N PRO A 77 -8.60 -9.32 -21.14
CA PRO A 77 -9.38 -10.44 -20.63
C PRO A 77 -8.67 -11.77 -20.91
N GLY A 78 -8.53 -12.62 -19.89
CA GLY A 78 -7.91 -13.93 -20.00
C GLY A 78 -6.41 -13.92 -20.27
N VAL A 79 -5.75 -12.77 -20.10
CA VAL A 79 -4.31 -12.63 -20.31
C VAL A 79 -3.57 -12.73 -18.98
N THR A 80 -2.46 -13.45 -18.99
CA THR A 80 -1.45 -13.42 -17.95
C THR A 80 -0.15 -12.93 -18.56
N ALA A 81 0.51 -11.93 -17.94
CA ALA A 81 1.73 -11.36 -18.47
C ALA A 81 2.62 -10.77 -17.39
N ASP A 82 3.91 -10.71 -17.68
CA ASP A 82 4.82 -9.76 -17.04
C ASP A 82 4.65 -8.41 -17.73
N TYR A 83 4.67 -7.32 -16.98
CA TYR A 83 4.61 -5.99 -17.56
C TYR A 83 5.37 -4.95 -16.74
N THR A 84 5.76 -3.88 -17.42
CA THR A 84 6.36 -2.70 -16.79
C THR A 84 5.54 -1.47 -17.16
N VAL A 85 5.13 -0.72 -16.17
CA VAL A 85 4.57 0.62 -16.34
C VAL A 85 5.62 1.66 -16.04
N SER A 86 5.60 2.76 -16.77
CA SER A 86 6.55 3.85 -16.62
C SER A 86 5.82 5.17 -16.36
N TYR A 87 6.45 6.06 -15.61
CA TYR A 87 5.95 7.39 -15.29
C TYR A 87 7.09 8.42 -15.38
N LEU A 88 6.74 9.70 -15.47
CA LEU A 88 7.73 10.78 -15.39
C LEU A 88 8.04 11.08 -13.92
N GLY A 89 9.28 11.40 -13.61
CA GLY A 89 9.70 11.69 -12.24
C GLY A 89 8.98 12.87 -11.60
N ASP A 90 8.56 13.87 -12.39
CA ASP A 90 7.75 15.01 -11.92
C ASP A 90 6.30 14.63 -11.59
N GLU A 91 5.84 13.45 -11.97
CA GLU A 91 4.56 12.86 -11.55
C GLU A 91 4.66 12.16 -10.17
N ASN A 92 5.85 12.10 -9.60
CA ASN A 92 6.08 11.61 -8.26
C ASN A 92 5.97 12.76 -7.25
N SER A 93 4.74 13.18 -6.96
CA SER A 93 4.44 14.16 -5.92
C SER A 93 4.32 13.54 -4.53
N THR A 94 4.74 12.29 -4.37
CA THR A 94 4.75 11.63 -3.07
C THR A 94 5.58 12.41 -2.07
N SER A 95 5.21 12.33 -0.79
CA SER A 95 5.96 13.04 0.26
C SER A 95 7.42 12.57 0.27
N ALA A 96 8.31 13.39 0.83
CA ALA A 96 9.74 13.09 0.92
C ALA A 96 10.02 11.73 1.61
N HIS A 97 9.08 11.28 2.44
CA HIS A 97 9.14 9.98 3.09
C HIS A 97 9.00 8.82 2.09
N TYR A 98 8.20 8.98 1.04
CA TYR A 98 7.90 7.94 0.05
C TYR A 98 8.67 8.07 -1.26
N ALA A 99 9.18 9.25 -1.59
CA ALA A 99 9.72 9.59 -2.89
C ALA A 99 10.79 8.62 -3.43
N ASN A 100 11.59 8.03 -2.54
CA ASN A 100 12.66 7.09 -2.90
C ASN A 100 12.39 5.66 -2.36
N LYS A 101 11.15 5.33 -2.06
CA LYS A 101 10.78 3.98 -1.60
C LYS A 101 10.52 3.03 -2.77
N ASN A 102 10.38 1.76 -2.45
CA ASN A 102 9.90 0.79 -3.43
C ASN A 102 8.45 1.10 -3.81
N PHE A 103 8.14 0.93 -5.07
CA PHE A 103 6.80 1.09 -5.60
C PHE A 103 6.22 -0.23 -6.06
N SER A 104 4.93 -0.38 -5.90
CA SER A 104 4.12 -1.49 -6.39
C SER A 104 2.93 -0.98 -7.19
N VAL A 105 2.34 -1.86 -7.97
CA VAL A 105 1.08 -1.60 -8.65
C VAL A 105 -0.08 -2.01 -7.75
N MET A 106 -1.09 -1.16 -7.64
CA MET A 106 -2.40 -1.52 -7.12
C MET A 106 -3.45 -1.44 -8.23
N SER A 107 -4.43 -2.35 -8.19
CA SER A 107 -5.53 -2.41 -9.14
C SER A 107 -6.88 -2.29 -8.45
N TRP A 108 -7.84 -1.65 -9.12
CA TRP A 108 -9.22 -1.56 -8.65
C TRP A 108 -9.98 -2.83 -9.01
N GLN A 109 -10.38 -3.60 -8.00
CA GLN A 109 -11.07 -4.87 -8.16
C GLN A 109 -12.26 -4.95 -7.20
N ALA A 110 -13.45 -5.25 -7.74
CA ALA A 110 -14.67 -5.44 -6.94
C ALA A 110 -14.92 -4.33 -5.88
N GLY A 111 -14.71 -3.07 -6.25
CA GLY A 111 -14.99 -1.91 -5.40
C GLY A 111 -13.91 -1.57 -4.38
N LYS A 112 -12.73 -2.15 -4.47
CA LYS A 112 -11.59 -1.87 -3.60
C LYS A 112 -10.25 -1.92 -4.34
N TRP A 113 -9.25 -1.28 -3.76
CA TRP A 113 -7.87 -1.41 -4.20
C TRP A 113 -7.23 -2.66 -3.64
N ILE A 114 -6.50 -3.37 -4.49
CA ILE A 114 -5.63 -4.49 -4.09
C ILE A 114 -4.22 -4.23 -4.65
N VAL A 115 -3.20 -4.51 -3.86
CA VAL A 115 -1.83 -4.53 -4.35
C VAL A 115 -1.63 -5.79 -5.16
N THR A 116 -1.26 -5.63 -6.42
CA THR A 116 -1.04 -6.73 -7.36
C THR A 116 0.41 -7.17 -7.41
N GLY A 117 1.26 -6.52 -6.65
CA GLY A 117 2.70 -6.75 -6.64
C GLY A 117 3.44 -5.69 -7.44
N GLY A 118 4.67 -6.02 -7.78
CA GLY A 118 5.57 -5.16 -8.54
C GLY A 118 6.76 -4.69 -7.72
N THR A 119 7.80 -4.38 -8.43
CA THR A 119 9.04 -3.82 -7.90
C THR A 119 9.48 -2.66 -8.76
N GLY A 120 9.76 -1.55 -8.11
CA GLY A 120 10.30 -0.35 -8.72
C GLY A 120 10.76 0.59 -7.63
N THR A 121 11.68 1.50 -7.97
CA THR A 121 12.12 2.55 -7.06
C THR A 121 11.44 3.84 -7.43
N GLY A 122 11.06 4.64 -6.44
CA GLY A 122 10.48 5.96 -6.66
C GLY A 122 11.51 6.90 -7.26
N GLU A 123 11.25 7.33 -8.48
CA GLU A 123 12.06 8.34 -9.15
C GLU A 123 11.35 9.69 -9.06
N THR A 124 12.12 10.74 -8.77
CA THR A 124 11.65 12.13 -8.73
C THR A 124 12.16 12.97 -9.90
N SER A 125 12.95 12.34 -10.76
CA SER A 125 13.45 12.94 -12.01
C SER A 125 13.63 11.84 -13.06
N GLY A 126 13.55 12.21 -14.33
CA GLY A 126 13.67 11.24 -15.42
C GLY A 126 12.46 10.32 -15.54
N ILE A 127 12.67 9.02 -15.65
CA ILE A 127 11.63 8.02 -15.89
C ILE A 127 11.69 6.97 -14.77
N GLY A 128 10.62 6.88 -14.02
CA GLY A 128 10.40 5.79 -13.05
C GLY A 128 9.68 4.61 -13.68
N ASN A 129 9.95 3.41 -13.18
CA ASN A 129 9.39 2.16 -13.67
C ASN A 129 8.97 1.25 -12.53
N VAL A 130 7.86 0.52 -12.73
CA VAL A 130 7.44 -0.56 -11.84
C VAL A 130 7.12 -1.79 -12.67
N THR A 131 7.79 -2.90 -12.37
CA THR A 131 7.64 -4.18 -13.05
C THR A 131 6.82 -5.14 -12.22
N VAL A 132 5.84 -5.78 -12.83
CA VAL A 132 4.96 -6.80 -12.22
C VAL A 132 5.12 -8.09 -12.99
N SER A 133 5.32 -9.20 -12.28
CA SER A 133 5.41 -10.52 -12.89
C SER A 133 4.12 -11.30 -12.75
N ASN A 134 3.81 -12.09 -13.78
CA ASN A 134 2.72 -13.06 -13.82
C ASN A 134 1.34 -12.47 -13.42
N SER A 135 1.06 -11.25 -13.86
CA SER A 135 -0.18 -10.55 -13.51
C SER A 135 -1.37 -11.08 -14.30
N LYS A 136 -2.50 -11.20 -13.58
CA LYS A 136 -3.84 -11.46 -14.13
C LYS A 136 -4.79 -10.31 -13.83
N ASN A 137 -4.33 -9.32 -13.08
CA ASN A 137 -5.15 -8.23 -12.55
C ASN A 137 -5.04 -7.02 -13.46
N TRP A 138 -6.02 -6.87 -14.30
CA TRP A 138 -6.15 -5.76 -15.25
C TRP A 138 -7.24 -4.79 -14.78
N GLY A 139 -7.38 -3.68 -15.42
CA GLY A 139 -8.35 -2.63 -15.10
C GLY A 139 -7.69 -1.30 -14.86
N SER A 140 -8.21 -0.54 -13.92
CA SER A 140 -7.61 0.73 -13.49
C SER A 140 -6.50 0.46 -12.49
N LEU A 141 -5.31 0.98 -12.78
CA LEU A 141 -4.11 0.79 -11.98
C LEU A 141 -3.54 2.13 -11.52
N LEU A 142 -2.94 2.09 -10.34
CA LEU A 142 -2.10 3.17 -9.78
C LEU A 142 -0.78 2.58 -9.28
N LEU A 143 0.25 3.41 -9.25
CA LEU A 143 1.52 3.09 -8.61
C LEU A 143 1.53 3.67 -7.21
N THR A 144 1.78 2.85 -6.22
CA THR A 144 1.83 3.25 -4.82
C THR A 144 3.18 2.94 -4.21
N ALA A 145 3.67 3.83 -3.37
CA ALA A 145 4.83 3.54 -2.56
C ALA A 145 4.54 2.33 -1.67
N ASN A 146 5.37 1.32 -1.81
CA ASN A 146 5.32 0.11 -1.02
C ASN A 146 6.34 0.24 0.10
N GLU A 147 5.93 0.72 1.24
CA GLU A 147 6.66 0.35 2.43
C GLU A 147 6.37 -1.11 2.66
N LEU A 148 7.42 -1.91 2.55
CA LEU A 148 7.35 -3.29 3.06
C LEU A 148 6.67 -3.19 4.44
N LEU A 149 5.56 -3.89 4.60
CA LEU A 149 4.88 -4.03 5.88
C LEU A 149 5.84 -4.80 6.80
N THR A 150 6.89 -4.13 7.27
CA THR A 150 7.60 -4.62 8.43
C THR A 150 6.61 -4.47 9.58
N PRO A 151 6.30 -5.53 10.31
CA PRO A 151 5.57 -5.40 11.55
C PRO A 151 6.19 -4.25 12.34
N ALA A 152 5.39 -3.40 12.97
CA ALA A 152 5.94 -2.36 13.81
C ALA A 152 6.88 -3.03 14.80
N ASP A 153 8.15 -2.63 14.82
CA ASP A 153 9.03 -3.07 15.88
C ASP A 153 8.51 -2.46 17.19
N ILE A 154 7.87 -3.27 18.00
CA ILE A 154 7.53 -2.91 19.36
C ILE A 154 8.83 -2.90 20.15
N LEU A 155 9.26 -1.73 20.55
CA LEU A 155 10.48 -1.53 21.33
C LEU A 155 10.28 -1.89 22.80
N SER A 156 9.10 -1.63 23.30
CA SER A 156 8.69 -2.00 24.68
C SER A 156 7.18 -2.17 24.76
N PHE A 157 6.75 -3.05 25.67
CA PHE A 157 5.37 -3.16 26.12
C PHE A 157 5.38 -3.50 27.61
N THR A 158 4.73 -2.67 28.43
CA THR A 158 4.68 -2.84 29.87
C THR A 158 3.24 -2.76 30.37
N ALA A 159 2.95 -3.56 31.38
CA ALA A 159 1.69 -3.53 32.14
C ALA A 159 2.03 -3.37 33.63
N ILE A 160 1.68 -2.25 34.21
CA ILE A 160 2.05 -1.86 35.58
C ILE A 160 0.78 -1.71 36.39
N PRO A 161 0.55 -2.56 37.43
CA PRO A 161 -0.58 -2.37 38.32
C PRO A 161 -0.38 -1.13 39.20
N VAL A 162 -1.40 -0.29 39.25
CA VAL A 162 -1.46 0.91 40.11
C VAL A 162 -2.83 0.90 40.81
N ASP A 163 -2.84 0.67 42.06
CA ASP A 163 -4.07 0.53 42.88
C ASP A 163 -5.07 -0.51 42.30
N LYS A 164 -6.16 -0.05 41.72
CA LYS A 164 -7.22 -0.88 41.15
C LYS A 164 -7.21 -0.95 39.62
N ILE A 165 -6.20 -0.33 39.00
CA ILE A 165 -6.07 -0.26 37.54
C ILE A 165 -4.75 -0.89 37.08
N VAL A 166 -4.62 -1.16 35.78
CA VAL A 166 -3.35 -1.50 35.15
C VAL A 166 -3.04 -0.46 34.08
N GLN A 167 -1.89 0.21 34.23
CA GLN A 167 -1.34 1.11 33.21
C GLN A 167 -0.59 0.29 32.19
N LEU A 168 -0.93 0.49 30.91
CA LEU A 168 -0.32 -0.17 29.77
C LEU A 168 0.43 0.87 28.96
N ASN A 169 1.72 0.65 28.73
CA ASN A 169 2.53 1.55 27.94
C ASN A 169 3.31 0.75 26.90
N TRP A 170 3.41 1.27 25.69
CA TRP A 170 4.29 0.70 24.68
C TRP A 170 4.92 1.76 23.81
N GLU A 171 6.04 1.39 23.24
CA GLU A 171 6.77 2.20 22.29
C GLU A 171 6.95 1.40 21.00
N SER A 172 6.68 2.04 19.88
CA SER A 172 6.91 1.45 18.57
C SER A 172 7.86 2.29 17.74
N LYS A 173 8.65 1.64 16.88
CA LYS A 173 9.30 2.37 15.79
C LYS A 173 8.26 3.01 14.89
N PRO A 174 8.61 4.13 14.23
CA PRO A 174 7.74 4.74 13.25
C PRO A 174 7.41 3.75 12.15
N VAL A 175 6.12 3.45 11.97
CA VAL A 175 5.65 2.56 10.90
C VAL A 175 4.39 3.11 10.28
N THR A 176 4.30 3.06 8.98
CA THR A 176 3.14 3.49 8.20
C THR A 176 2.15 2.37 7.92
N ALA A 177 2.54 1.14 8.26
CA ALA A 177 1.80 -0.08 7.91
C ALA A 177 0.80 -0.53 8.98
N VAL A 178 0.90 -0.02 10.20
CA VAL A 178 -0.02 -0.37 11.29
C VAL A 178 -1.12 0.67 11.36
N SER A 179 -2.38 0.23 11.20
CA SER A 179 -3.53 1.09 11.38
C SER A 179 -3.97 1.17 12.83
N ASN A 180 -3.87 0.06 13.55
CA ASN A 180 -4.31 -0.05 14.95
C ASN A 180 -3.40 -0.99 15.74
N TYR A 181 -3.30 -0.71 17.04
CA TYR A 181 -2.83 -1.62 18.06
C TYR A 181 -4.05 -2.17 18.80
N ILE A 182 -4.14 -3.49 18.96
CA ILE A 182 -5.18 -4.14 19.74
C ILE A 182 -4.53 -4.68 21.01
N ILE A 183 -4.98 -4.20 22.16
CA ILE A 183 -4.59 -4.74 23.44
C ILE A 183 -5.56 -5.85 23.80
N GLU A 184 -5.03 -7.02 24.05
CA GLU A 184 -5.78 -8.20 24.46
C GLU A 184 -5.41 -8.60 25.89
N ARG A 185 -6.38 -9.12 26.64
CA ARG A 185 -6.22 -9.57 28.02
C ARG A 185 -6.65 -11.02 28.18
N SER A 186 -6.00 -11.73 29.08
CA SER A 186 -6.27 -13.13 29.41
C SER A 186 -6.19 -13.38 30.93
N ALA A 187 -6.97 -14.34 31.42
CA ALA A 187 -6.89 -14.85 32.81
C ALA A 187 -5.93 -16.06 32.92
N ASP A 188 -5.69 -16.77 31.81
CA ASP A 188 -4.95 -18.05 31.79
C ASP A 188 -3.64 -17.98 30.99
N GLY A 189 -3.37 -16.83 30.30
CA GLY A 189 -2.23 -16.64 29.42
C GLY A 189 -2.33 -17.39 28.09
N ILE A 190 -3.44 -18.06 27.81
CA ILE A 190 -3.70 -18.90 26.63
C ILE A 190 -4.83 -18.29 25.79
N THR A 191 -5.99 -18.07 26.41
CA THR A 191 -7.18 -17.52 25.75
C THR A 191 -7.21 -16.01 25.95
N PHE A 192 -7.01 -15.26 24.88
CA PHE A 192 -6.98 -13.81 24.90
C PHE A 192 -8.24 -13.24 24.27
N ALA A 193 -8.79 -12.21 24.90
CA ALA A 193 -9.90 -11.41 24.39
C ALA A 193 -9.45 -9.96 24.17
N ALA A 194 -9.93 -9.34 23.09
CA ALA A 194 -9.68 -7.93 22.83
C ALA A 194 -10.27 -7.07 23.94
N LEU A 195 -9.46 -6.20 24.50
CA LEU A 195 -9.84 -5.25 25.54
C LEU A 195 -10.20 -3.91 24.94
N PHE A 196 -9.31 -3.36 24.13
CA PHE A 196 -9.54 -2.14 23.35
C PHE A 196 -8.53 -2.02 22.19
N SER A 197 -8.81 -1.06 21.31
CA SER A 197 -7.97 -0.73 20.15
C SER A 197 -7.50 0.73 20.25
N LYS A 198 -6.25 0.96 19.91
CA LYS A 198 -5.64 2.30 19.83
C LYS A 198 -5.18 2.53 18.40
N GLN A 199 -5.64 3.60 17.78
CA GLN A 199 -5.21 3.96 16.44
C GLN A 199 -3.71 4.33 16.44
N ALA A 200 -2.99 3.87 15.42
CA ALA A 200 -1.60 4.24 15.24
C ALA A 200 -1.48 5.71 14.86
N ILE A 201 -0.49 6.37 15.43
CA ILE A 201 -0.16 7.76 15.12
C ILE A 201 0.73 7.76 13.88
N LEU A 202 0.49 8.69 12.97
CA LEU A 202 1.34 8.85 11.79
C LEU A 202 2.76 9.23 12.22
N PRO A 203 3.78 8.57 11.68
CA PRO A 203 5.15 8.76 12.14
C PRO A 203 5.73 10.09 11.68
N ASP A 204 6.49 10.73 12.55
CA ASP A 204 7.33 11.90 12.25
C ASP A 204 8.84 11.55 12.14
N GLY A 205 9.16 10.25 12.14
CA GLY A 205 10.53 9.73 12.10
C GLY A 205 11.09 9.30 13.46
N ASN A 206 10.42 9.64 14.57
CA ASN A 206 10.81 9.27 15.92
C ASN A 206 9.98 8.07 16.45
N PRO A 207 10.51 7.30 17.42
CA PRO A 207 9.72 6.32 18.14
C PRO A 207 8.50 6.96 18.80
N ILE A 208 7.36 6.28 18.72
CA ILE A 208 6.08 6.80 19.21
C ILE A 208 5.70 6.08 20.48
N GLN A 209 5.39 6.84 21.50
CA GLN A 209 4.91 6.38 22.80
C GLN A 209 3.38 6.31 22.79
N TYR A 210 2.85 5.23 23.32
CA TYR A 210 1.43 5.01 23.49
C TYR A 210 1.13 4.60 24.94
N ASP A 211 -0.05 4.95 25.39
CA ASP A 211 -0.57 4.61 26.71
C ASP A 211 -2.00 4.11 26.62
N ALA A 212 -2.40 3.32 27.58
CA ALA A 212 -3.76 2.88 27.80
C ALA A 212 -3.97 2.44 29.26
N VAL A 213 -5.21 2.36 29.69
CA VAL A 213 -5.55 1.96 31.05
C VAL A 213 -6.61 0.88 31.02
N ASP A 214 -6.33 -0.24 31.68
CA ASP A 214 -7.35 -1.21 32.07
C ASP A 214 -7.87 -0.81 33.44
N ASP A 215 -9.08 -0.27 33.50
CA ASP A 215 -9.74 0.22 34.69
C ASP A 215 -10.52 -0.88 35.43
N GLN A 216 -10.61 -2.07 34.85
CA GLN A 216 -11.28 -3.25 35.40
C GLN A 216 -10.45 -4.52 35.17
N PRO A 217 -9.22 -4.62 35.72
CA PRO A 217 -8.39 -5.80 35.57
C PRO A 217 -9.07 -7.03 36.18
N LEU A 218 -8.74 -8.21 35.64
CA LEU A 218 -9.30 -9.45 36.13
C LEU A 218 -8.85 -9.73 37.59
N PRO A 219 -9.68 -10.38 38.42
CA PRO A 219 -9.24 -10.79 39.73
C PRO A 219 -8.04 -11.76 39.66
N GLY A 220 -7.01 -11.50 40.44
CA GLY A 220 -5.78 -12.29 40.45
C GLY A 220 -4.80 -11.86 39.36
N THR A 221 -4.33 -12.80 38.55
CA THR A 221 -3.36 -12.52 37.51
C THR A 221 -4.05 -12.15 36.20
N SER A 222 -3.66 -11.02 35.60
CA SER A 222 -4.05 -10.62 34.25
C SER A 222 -2.83 -10.69 33.33
N TRP A 223 -3.00 -11.33 32.20
CA TRP A 223 -2.00 -11.38 31.14
C TRP A 223 -2.39 -10.40 30.02
N TYR A 224 -1.44 -9.64 29.55
CA TYR A 224 -1.67 -8.68 28.45
C TYR A 224 -0.76 -8.99 27.28
N ARG A 225 -1.27 -8.79 26.08
CA ARG A 225 -0.47 -8.79 24.86
C ARG A 225 -0.92 -7.67 23.90
N LEU A 226 0.02 -7.21 23.12
CA LEU A 226 -0.20 -6.24 22.07
C LEU A 226 -0.22 -6.95 20.72
N LYS A 227 -1.24 -6.66 19.93
CA LYS A 227 -1.40 -7.16 18.56
C LYS A 227 -1.50 -5.98 17.60
N GLN A 228 -0.95 -6.15 16.42
CA GLN A 228 -0.94 -5.19 15.32
C GLN A 228 -1.87 -5.66 14.20
#